data_c1b3f623c19fe0e50247d2126dca4454
#
_entry.id   c1b3f623c19fe0e50247d2126dca4454
#
_cell.length_a   1.000
_cell.length_b   1.000
_cell.length_c   1.000
_cell.angle_alpha   90.00
_cell.angle_beta   90.00
_cell.angle_gamma   90.00
#
_symmetry.space_group_name_H-M   'P 1'
#
loop_
_entity.id
_entity.type
_entity.pdbx_description
1 polymer ?
#
loop_
_entity_poly.entity_id
_entity_poly.type
_entity_poly.pdbx_seq_one_letter_code
_entity_poly.pdbx_strand_id
1 'polypeptide(L)'
;MMTLRILFFLMTAVMTMTICVDPGDANTTAADDTSTTAADDISTTATNDTSTTAADDTFPRVPTPSPGKCEPLCCLDRRYRNCLDLQTTGGVAVSGVYIVYPYNTSPERPVNVWCDMTTDGGGWTVIQRRDDYPLQENFYRRWIEYALGFGDLQREHWLGLDHIHALTDQTVYELRVDLADFSGNRRSAKYSLFYVHNRDAFYLLEVDGYSGTAGDSLSPHNGRKFSARDKDLDSYGAASCTVEYSGAWWYAACHASNLNGKYLAGNHTSYADGVNWRTWLGYHYSLKKTVMMIRPVRPSRVP
;
A
#
# COMPACT_ATOMS: atom_id res chain seq x y z
N MET A 1 -9.52 -14.82 28.50
CA MET A 1 -10.41 -15.65 27.68
C MET A 1 -10.90 -14.97 26.38
N MET A 2 -10.47 -13.76 26.09
CA MET A 2 -10.89 -13.03 24.87
C MET A 2 -9.92 -13.13 23.67
N THR A 3 -8.71 -13.55 23.91
CA THR A 3 -7.65 -13.65 22.86
C THR A 3 -7.73 -14.91 22.00
N LEU A 4 -8.39 -15.97 22.47
CA LEU A 4 -8.46 -17.25 21.73
C LEU A 4 -9.57 -17.28 20.65
N ARG A 5 -10.60 -16.43 20.77
CA ARG A 5 -11.70 -16.38 19.78
C ARG A 5 -11.34 -15.59 18.50
N ILE A 6 -10.39 -14.66 18.55
CA ILE A 6 -9.99 -13.86 17.39
C ILE A 6 -9.07 -14.70 16.47
N LEU A 7 -8.27 -15.61 17.02
CA LEU A 7 -7.41 -16.51 16.23
C LEU A 7 -8.20 -17.56 15.44
N PHE A 8 -9.36 -17.99 15.95
CA PHE A 8 -10.20 -19.00 15.27
C PHE A 8 -10.96 -18.43 14.06
N PHE A 9 -11.28 -17.13 14.07
CA PHE A 9 -11.96 -16.50 12.93
C PHE A 9 -11.00 -16.20 11.77
N LEU A 10 -9.73 -15.96 12.04
CA LEU A 10 -8.71 -15.78 11.00
C LEU A 10 -8.32 -17.09 10.31
N MET A 11 -8.37 -18.23 11.03
CA MET A 11 -8.06 -19.54 10.44
C MET A 11 -9.15 -20.10 9.52
N THR A 12 -10.42 -19.74 9.75
CA THR A 12 -11.53 -20.22 8.89
C THR A 12 -11.63 -19.50 7.55
N ALA A 13 -11.09 -18.28 7.44
CA ALA A 13 -11.07 -17.55 6.17
C ALA A 13 -9.93 -17.98 5.22
N VAL A 14 -8.91 -18.68 5.73
CA VAL A 14 -7.77 -19.16 4.92
C VAL A 14 -8.03 -20.55 4.32
N MET A 15 -9.07 -21.28 4.78
CA MET A 15 -9.28 -22.68 4.42
C MET A 15 -10.22 -22.92 3.21
N THR A 16 -10.55 -21.88 2.43
CA THR A 16 -11.25 -22.04 1.13
C THR A 16 -10.32 -21.85 -0.08
N MET A 17 -9.01 -21.96 0.11
CA MET A 17 -8.11 -22.18 -1.01
C MET A 17 -8.20 -23.67 -1.40
N THR A 18 -8.89 -23.96 -2.48
CA THR A 18 -8.91 -25.28 -3.11
C THR A 18 -7.49 -25.62 -3.54
N ILE A 19 -6.85 -26.52 -2.78
CA ILE A 19 -5.56 -27.10 -3.16
C ILE A 19 -5.87 -28.06 -4.31
N CYS A 20 -5.49 -27.71 -5.54
CA CYS A 20 -5.39 -28.66 -6.63
C CYS A 20 -4.16 -29.55 -6.34
N VAL A 21 -4.38 -30.77 -5.88
CA VAL A 21 -3.34 -31.78 -5.75
C VAL A 21 -3.15 -32.45 -7.10
N ASP A 22 -1.93 -32.42 -7.60
CA ASP A 22 -1.50 -33.11 -8.82
C ASP A 22 -1.48 -34.62 -8.57
N PRO A 23 -2.10 -35.49 -9.41
CA PRO A 23 -2.14 -36.94 -9.22
C PRO A 23 -0.92 -37.65 -9.80
N GLY A 24 0.30 -37.16 -9.57
CA GLY A 24 1.48 -37.69 -10.23
C GLY A 24 2.74 -37.91 -9.43
N ASP A 25 2.71 -38.04 -8.06
CA ASP A 25 3.90 -38.51 -7.35
C ASP A 25 3.54 -39.36 -6.13
N ALA A 26 3.39 -40.67 -6.38
CA ALA A 26 3.40 -41.69 -5.37
C ALA A 26 4.84 -42.26 -5.27
N ASN A 27 5.65 -41.70 -4.39
CA ASN A 27 6.69 -42.49 -3.67
C ASN A 27 7.51 -41.61 -2.73
N THR A 28 7.29 -41.69 -1.42
CA THR A 28 8.35 -41.75 -0.42
C THR A 28 7.77 -42.12 0.97
N THR A 29 8.37 -43.10 1.50
CA THR A 29 8.27 -43.84 2.71
C THR A 29 8.10 -43.08 4.02
N ALA A 30 7.28 -43.67 4.90
CA ALA A 30 7.08 -43.32 6.31
C ALA A 30 8.36 -43.52 7.15
N ALA A 31 8.54 -42.68 8.16
CA ALA A 31 9.28 -42.98 9.36
C ALA A 31 8.48 -42.53 10.59
N ASP A 32 8.25 -43.50 11.42
CA ASP A 32 7.61 -43.51 12.72
C ASP A 32 8.48 -42.79 13.76
N ASP A 33 7.90 -42.03 14.65
CA ASP A 33 8.43 -41.95 16.02
C ASP A 33 7.33 -41.53 17.00
N THR A 34 7.07 -42.47 17.90
CA THR A 34 6.19 -42.42 19.04
C THR A 34 6.83 -41.74 20.23
N SER A 35 6.09 -40.92 20.96
CA SER A 35 6.20 -40.89 22.43
C SER A 35 4.95 -40.31 23.11
N THR A 36 4.39 -41.16 23.94
CA THR A 36 3.35 -41.05 24.98
C THR A 36 3.68 -40.10 26.11
N THR A 37 2.65 -39.46 26.70
CA THR A 37 2.23 -39.50 28.13
C THR A 37 1.07 -38.56 28.36
N ALA A 38 -0.05 -39.08 28.76
CA ALA A 38 -0.71 -39.23 30.04
C ALA A 38 -1.66 -38.08 30.44
N ALA A 39 -2.86 -38.55 30.71
CA ALA A 39 -4.10 -37.91 31.13
C ALA A 39 -4.04 -37.12 32.44
N ASP A 40 -5.03 -36.22 32.61
CA ASP A 40 -5.82 -36.16 33.86
C ASP A 40 -7.22 -35.57 33.57
N ASP A 41 -8.20 -36.28 34.09
CA ASP A 41 -9.63 -36.04 34.11
C ASP A 41 -10.00 -34.88 35.05
N ILE A 42 -11.00 -34.06 34.67
CA ILE A 42 -12.00 -33.56 35.61
C ILE A 42 -13.35 -33.34 34.89
N SER A 43 -14.33 -34.11 35.32
CA SER A 43 -15.77 -34.02 35.07
C SER A 43 -16.41 -32.80 35.76
N THR A 44 -17.37 -32.14 35.12
CA THR A 44 -18.65 -31.71 35.79
C THR A 44 -19.70 -31.21 34.80
N THR A 45 -20.79 -31.93 34.77
CA THR A 45 -22.25 -31.65 34.73
C THR A 45 -22.81 -30.56 33.80
N ALA A 46 -23.72 -31.03 32.99
CA ALA A 46 -24.72 -30.33 32.18
C ALA A 46 -25.84 -29.73 33.00
N THR A 47 -26.36 -28.60 32.56
CA THR A 47 -27.79 -28.26 32.75
C THR A 47 -28.33 -27.68 31.42
N ASN A 48 -29.42 -28.31 30.98
CA ASN A 48 -30.29 -27.88 29.89
C ASN A 48 -31.07 -26.64 30.28
N ASP A 49 -31.18 -25.69 29.34
CA ASP A 49 -32.42 -24.91 29.21
C ASP A 49 -32.70 -24.57 27.76
N THR A 50 -33.86 -25.05 27.34
CA THR A 50 -34.53 -24.86 26.06
C THR A 50 -35.31 -23.52 26.09
N SER A 51 -35.10 -22.65 25.11
CA SER A 51 -36.20 -21.82 24.57
C SER A 51 -35.94 -21.41 23.13
N THR A 52 -36.80 -21.91 22.28
CA THR A 52 -37.01 -21.60 20.86
C THR A 52 -37.60 -20.22 20.70
N THR A 53 -36.96 -19.36 19.88
CA THR A 53 -37.66 -18.33 19.09
C THR A 53 -37.04 -18.26 17.70
N ALA A 54 -37.83 -18.62 16.71
CA ALA A 54 -37.53 -18.48 15.29
C ALA A 54 -37.47 -17.00 14.91
N ALA A 55 -36.35 -16.55 14.34
CA ALA A 55 -36.24 -15.31 13.61
C ALA A 55 -36.05 -15.63 12.12
N ASP A 56 -36.94 -15.06 11.34
CA ASP A 56 -37.03 -15.12 9.89
C ASP A 56 -35.85 -14.32 9.29
N ASP A 57 -34.82 -15.01 8.81
CA ASP A 57 -33.67 -14.39 8.13
C ASP A 57 -33.82 -14.55 6.61
N THR A 58 -34.54 -13.61 6.00
CA THR A 58 -34.50 -13.39 4.55
C THR A 58 -33.28 -12.58 4.15
N PHE A 59 -32.11 -13.23 4.04
CA PHE A 59 -30.99 -12.67 3.30
C PHE A 59 -31.14 -12.96 1.81
N PRO A 60 -30.91 -11.96 0.92
CA PRO A 60 -30.93 -12.20 -0.51
C PRO A 60 -29.79 -13.16 -0.88
N ARG A 61 -30.16 -14.28 -1.48
CA ARG A 61 -29.19 -15.27 -2.01
C ARG A 61 -28.34 -14.61 -3.09
N VAL A 62 -27.02 -14.55 -2.86
CA VAL A 62 -26.04 -14.27 -3.90
C VAL A 62 -26.18 -15.35 -4.98
N PRO A 63 -26.32 -15.00 -6.28
CA PRO A 63 -26.40 -16.00 -7.34
C PRO A 63 -25.13 -16.83 -7.35
N THR A 64 -25.26 -18.14 -7.18
CA THR A 64 -24.19 -19.10 -7.43
C THR A 64 -23.83 -19.05 -8.92
N PRO A 65 -22.56 -18.85 -9.30
CA PRO A 65 -22.17 -18.95 -10.70
C PRO A 65 -22.41 -20.39 -11.19
N SER A 66 -23.05 -20.51 -12.36
CA SER A 66 -23.24 -21.79 -13.06
C SER A 66 -21.88 -22.51 -13.19
N PRO A 67 -21.83 -23.85 -13.12
CA PRO A 67 -20.61 -24.59 -13.38
C PRO A 67 -20.31 -24.53 -14.90
N GLY A 68 -19.70 -23.42 -15.33
CA GLY A 68 -19.08 -23.32 -16.64
C GLY A 68 -17.85 -24.22 -16.64
N LYS A 69 -17.74 -25.05 -17.66
CA LYS A 69 -16.60 -25.95 -17.92
C LYS A 69 -15.30 -25.20 -17.73
N CYS A 70 -14.55 -25.51 -16.65
CA CYS A 70 -13.16 -25.11 -16.54
C CYS A 70 -12.38 -25.90 -17.62
N GLU A 71 -12.01 -25.22 -18.70
CA GLU A 71 -11.02 -25.76 -19.61
C GLU A 71 -9.67 -25.88 -18.89
N PRO A 72 -8.88 -26.94 -19.10
CA PRO A 72 -7.66 -27.21 -18.32
C PRO A 72 -6.51 -26.24 -18.56
N LEU A 73 -6.71 -25.14 -19.28
CA LEU A 73 -5.69 -24.11 -19.56
C LEU A 73 -5.74 -22.89 -18.63
N CYS A 74 -6.63 -22.85 -17.63
CA CYS A 74 -6.88 -21.64 -16.81
C CYS A 74 -6.12 -21.58 -15.48
N CYS A 75 -5.23 -22.51 -15.18
CA CYS A 75 -4.36 -22.44 -14.00
C CYS A 75 -2.93 -22.03 -14.33
N LEU A 76 -2.72 -21.20 -15.35
CA LEU A 76 -1.48 -20.44 -15.44
C LEU A 76 -1.52 -19.40 -14.31
N ASP A 77 -0.64 -19.57 -13.33
CA ASP A 77 -0.36 -18.65 -12.22
C ASP A 77 -0.02 -17.26 -12.79
N ARG A 78 -1.08 -16.49 -13.11
CA ARG A 78 -0.92 -15.16 -13.71
C ARG A 78 -0.45 -14.19 -12.64
N ARG A 79 0.84 -13.95 -12.61
CA ARG A 79 1.47 -12.96 -11.74
C ARG A 79 1.36 -11.58 -12.36
N TYR A 80 0.44 -10.79 -11.86
CA TYR A 80 0.27 -9.39 -12.29
C TYR A 80 1.37 -8.53 -11.68
N ARG A 81 2.02 -7.71 -12.48
CA ARG A 81 3.20 -6.94 -12.05
C ARG A 81 2.84 -5.66 -11.29
N ASN A 82 1.65 -5.11 -11.53
CA ASN A 82 1.15 -3.85 -10.95
C ASN A 82 -0.37 -3.77 -11.06
N CYS A 83 -0.97 -2.71 -10.52
CA CYS A 83 -2.42 -2.53 -10.52
C CYS A 83 -3.01 -2.33 -11.93
N LEU A 84 -2.26 -1.77 -12.88
CA LEU A 84 -2.72 -1.63 -14.26
C LEU A 84 -2.83 -2.98 -14.96
N ASP A 85 -1.90 -3.90 -14.72
CA ASP A 85 -1.97 -5.28 -15.21
C ASP A 85 -3.19 -6.01 -14.64
N LEU A 86 -3.45 -5.86 -13.32
CA LEU A 86 -4.66 -6.39 -12.68
C LEU A 86 -5.92 -5.88 -13.35
N GLN A 87 -5.98 -4.59 -13.67
CA GLN A 87 -7.14 -3.98 -14.32
C GLN A 87 -7.30 -4.45 -15.76
N THR A 88 -6.23 -4.37 -16.57
CA THR A 88 -6.31 -4.56 -18.02
C THR A 88 -6.30 -6.02 -18.44
N THR A 89 -5.49 -6.85 -17.77
CA THR A 89 -5.29 -8.25 -18.08
C THR A 89 -6.09 -9.16 -17.14
N GLY A 90 -6.20 -8.75 -15.87
CA GLY A 90 -6.95 -9.50 -14.85
C GLY A 90 -8.44 -9.18 -14.80
N GLY A 91 -8.89 -8.12 -15.46
CA GLY A 91 -10.31 -7.69 -15.45
C GLY A 91 -10.77 -7.13 -14.10
N VAL A 92 -9.86 -6.76 -13.19
CA VAL A 92 -10.18 -6.24 -11.86
C VAL A 92 -10.66 -4.79 -11.98
N ALA A 93 -11.89 -4.51 -11.56
CA ALA A 93 -12.52 -3.19 -11.64
C ALA A 93 -12.78 -2.53 -10.28
N VAL A 94 -12.60 -3.25 -9.18
CA VAL A 94 -12.91 -2.77 -7.82
C VAL A 94 -11.60 -2.36 -7.12
N SER A 95 -11.60 -1.17 -6.51
CA SER A 95 -10.45 -0.70 -5.72
C SER A 95 -10.32 -1.51 -4.43
N GLY A 96 -9.09 -1.83 -4.03
CA GLY A 96 -8.85 -2.66 -2.85
C GLY A 96 -7.38 -3.07 -2.70
N VAL A 97 -7.14 -3.95 -1.73
CA VAL A 97 -5.81 -4.55 -1.51
C VAL A 97 -5.66 -5.78 -2.40
N TYR A 98 -4.59 -5.82 -3.17
CA TYR A 98 -4.26 -6.90 -4.10
C TYR A 98 -2.80 -7.29 -3.98
N ILE A 99 -2.47 -8.49 -4.46
CA ILE A 99 -1.10 -8.98 -4.57
C ILE A 99 -0.59 -8.68 -5.97
N VAL A 100 0.59 -8.07 -6.06
CA VAL A 100 1.34 -7.86 -7.31
C VAL A 100 2.76 -8.41 -7.18
N TYR A 101 3.43 -8.63 -8.30
CA TYR A 101 4.77 -9.22 -8.38
C TYR A 101 5.71 -8.28 -9.15
N PRO A 102 6.18 -7.20 -8.53
CA PRO A 102 6.88 -6.12 -9.25
C PRO A 102 8.34 -6.43 -9.58
N TYR A 103 8.97 -7.40 -8.92
CA TYR A 103 10.41 -7.62 -9.00
C TYR A 103 10.82 -8.36 -10.27
N ASN A 104 11.70 -7.74 -11.09
CA ASN A 104 12.23 -8.35 -12.31
C ASN A 104 13.17 -9.54 -12.02
N THR A 105 13.97 -9.42 -10.94
CA THR A 105 14.96 -10.43 -10.53
C THR A 105 14.41 -11.52 -9.61
N SER A 106 13.23 -11.31 -9.06
CA SER A 106 12.54 -12.25 -8.16
C SER A 106 11.03 -12.22 -8.47
N PRO A 107 10.62 -12.75 -9.64
CA PRO A 107 9.25 -12.61 -10.13
C PRO A 107 8.20 -13.35 -9.27
N GLU A 108 8.64 -14.25 -8.37
CA GLU A 108 7.79 -14.96 -7.40
C GLU A 108 7.54 -14.16 -6.12
N ARG A 109 8.27 -13.05 -5.89
CA ARG A 109 8.15 -12.26 -4.66
C ARG A 109 6.88 -11.39 -4.67
N PRO A 110 5.87 -11.71 -3.84
CA PRO A 110 4.63 -10.96 -3.78
C PRO A 110 4.78 -9.66 -2.99
N VAL A 111 4.00 -8.66 -3.37
CA VAL A 111 3.82 -7.41 -2.63
C VAL A 111 2.34 -7.11 -2.53
N ASN A 112 1.84 -6.86 -1.31
CA ASN A 112 0.50 -6.35 -1.11
C ASN A 112 0.48 -4.85 -1.40
N VAL A 113 -0.46 -4.40 -2.21
CA VAL A 113 -0.63 -3.00 -2.59
C VAL A 113 -2.10 -2.60 -2.55
N TRP A 114 -2.39 -1.32 -2.31
CA TRP A 114 -3.72 -0.79 -2.59
C TRP A 114 -3.79 -0.36 -4.06
N CYS A 115 -4.76 -0.94 -4.79
CA CYS A 115 -5.07 -0.53 -6.15
C CYS A 115 -6.28 0.40 -6.19
N ASP A 116 -6.13 1.58 -6.78
CA ASP A 116 -7.25 2.44 -7.16
C ASP A 116 -7.62 2.16 -8.62
N MET A 117 -8.80 1.57 -8.81
CA MET A 117 -9.30 1.15 -10.12
C MET A 117 -10.26 2.16 -10.75
N THR A 118 -10.49 3.31 -10.10
CA THR A 118 -11.51 4.29 -10.50
C THR A 118 -10.95 5.64 -10.90
N THR A 119 -10.01 6.18 -10.14
CA THR A 119 -9.47 7.53 -10.35
C THR A 119 -8.80 7.63 -11.73
N ASP A 120 -9.25 8.58 -12.56
CA ASP A 120 -8.62 8.90 -13.85
C ASP A 120 -8.37 7.66 -14.74
N GLY A 121 -9.38 6.79 -14.82
CA GLY A 121 -9.34 5.54 -15.57
C GLY A 121 -8.73 4.35 -14.83
N GLY A 122 -8.32 4.51 -13.58
CA GLY A 122 -7.88 3.42 -12.71
C GLY A 122 -6.49 2.85 -13.01
N GLY A 123 -6.21 1.70 -12.42
CA GLY A 123 -4.93 0.99 -12.55
C GLY A 123 -3.78 1.63 -11.75
N TRP A 124 -4.09 2.45 -10.76
CA TRP A 124 -3.11 3.11 -9.92
C TRP A 124 -2.69 2.24 -8.74
N THR A 125 -1.40 2.16 -8.49
CA THR A 125 -0.80 1.59 -7.27
C THR A 125 -0.54 2.73 -6.29
N VAL A 126 -1.21 2.73 -5.14
CA VAL A 126 -1.03 3.75 -4.10
C VAL A 126 0.26 3.48 -3.33
N ILE A 127 1.17 4.46 -3.33
CA ILE A 127 2.49 4.36 -2.67
C ILE A 127 2.54 5.10 -1.34
N GLN A 128 1.67 6.10 -1.14
CA GLN A 128 1.54 6.85 0.12
C GLN A 128 0.09 7.27 0.31
N ARG A 129 -0.38 7.18 1.54
CA ARG A 129 -1.67 7.75 1.93
C ARG A 129 -1.58 8.38 3.31
N ARG A 130 -2.12 9.62 3.41
CA ARG A 130 -2.44 10.30 4.67
C ARG A 130 -3.89 10.70 4.63
N ASP A 131 -4.61 10.60 5.76
CA ASP A 131 -5.98 11.09 5.90
C ASP A 131 -6.29 11.37 7.37
N ASP A 132 -7.45 11.96 7.65
CA ASP A 132 -7.92 12.32 8.97
C ASP A 132 -8.51 11.11 9.70
N TYR A 133 -7.64 10.26 10.22
CA TYR A 133 -8.02 9.10 11.03
C TYR A 133 -7.91 9.43 12.52
N PRO A 134 -8.74 8.82 13.39
CA PRO A 134 -8.65 9.03 14.85
C PRO A 134 -7.29 8.66 15.44
N LEU A 135 -6.60 7.68 14.85
CA LEU A 135 -5.24 7.29 15.20
C LEU A 135 -4.36 7.45 13.96
N GLN A 136 -3.48 8.42 14.01
CA GLN A 136 -2.55 8.74 12.94
C GLN A 136 -1.34 7.79 12.96
N GLU A 137 -0.90 7.37 11.77
CA GLU A 137 0.35 6.63 11.61
C GLU A 137 1.55 7.56 11.84
N ASN A 138 2.58 7.04 12.49
CA ASN A 138 3.82 7.78 12.70
C ASN A 138 4.70 7.74 11.45
N PHE A 139 4.87 8.86 10.76
CA PHE A 139 5.74 8.99 9.60
C PHE A 139 7.17 9.49 9.95
N TYR A 140 7.47 9.83 11.22
CA TYR A 140 8.83 10.18 11.63
C TYR A 140 9.64 8.91 11.96
N ARG A 141 10.01 8.16 10.92
CA ARG A 141 10.60 6.83 10.98
C ARG A 141 12.03 6.79 10.46
N ARG A 142 12.70 5.66 10.70
CA ARG A 142 14.06 5.41 10.23
C ARG A 142 14.07 5.10 8.73
N TRP A 143 15.24 5.31 8.13
CA TRP A 143 15.45 5.05 6.70
C TRP A 143 15.14 3.61 6.29
N ILE A 144 15.52 2.63 7.13
CA ILE A 144 15.20 1.22 6.85
C ILE A 144 13.69 0.97 6.86
N GLU A 145 12.91 1.64 7.70
CA GLU A 145 11.46 1.51 7.73
C GLU A 145 10.85 2.11 6.45
N TYR A 146 11.38 3.23 5.97
CA TYR A 146 11.01 3.79 4.67
C TYR A 146 11.40 2.90 3.50
N ALA A 147 12.53 2.17 3.60
CA ALA A 147 12.94 1.21 2.59
C ALA A 147 11.95 0.04 2.48
N LEU A 148 11.50 -0.49 3.61
CA LEU A 148 10.64 -1.69 3.69
C LEU A 148 9.13 -1.39 3.61
N GLY A 149 8.71 -0.18 3.98
CA GLY A 149 7.31 0.20 4.08
C GLY A 149 6.70 0.00 5.48
N PHE A 150 5.61 0.73 5.76
CA PHE A 150 4.91 0.71 7.04
C PHE A 150 3.47 1.20 6.90
N GLY A 151 2.68 1.01 7.95
CA GLY A 151 1.29 1.42 8.04
C GLY A 151 0.30 0.36 7.55
N ASP A 152 -0.94 0.77 7.32
CA ASP A 152 -2.05 -0.06 6.86
C ASP A 152 -2.47 0.38 5.45
N LEU A 153 -2.43 -0.53 4.48
CA LEU A 153 -2.78 -0.25 3.09
C LEU A 153 -4.20 0.29 2.92
N GLN A 154 -5.12 -0.03 3.82
CA GLN A 154 -6.48 0.50 3.80
C GLN A 154 -6.60 1.87 4.47
N ARG A 155 -5.57 2.31 5.21
CA ARG A 155 -5.52 3.56 5.96
C ARG A 155 -4.30 4.37 5.56
N GLU A 156 -3.52 4.89 6.54
CA GLU A 156 -2.26 5.58 6.27
C GLU A 156 -1.13 4.58 6.08
N HIS A 157 -0.33 4.78 5.03
CA HIS A 157 0.81 3.91 4.75
C HIS A 157 1.85 4.58 3.85
N TRP A 158 3.03 4.07 3.92
CA TRP A 158 4.12 4.20 2.96
C TRP A 158 4.46 2.82 2.42
N LEU A 159 4.39 2.63 1.11
CA LEU A 159 4.53 1.31 0.48
C LEU A 159 5.93 0.69 0.67
N GLY A 160 6.95 1.53 0.81
CA GLY A 160 8.35 1.12 0.87
C GLY A 160 9.12 1.47 -0.40
N LEU A 161 10.30 2.09 -0.24
CA LEU A 161 11.14 2.53 -1.35
C LEU A 161 11.66 1.36 -2.19
N ASP A 162 11.92 0.19 -1.58
CA ASP A 162 12.29 -1.03 -2.31
C ASP A 162 11.17 -1.48 -3.26
N HIS A 163 9.91 -1.39 -2.83
CA HIS A 163 8.75 -1.75 -3.65
C HIS A 163 8.47 -0.69 -4.72
N ILE A 164 8.61 0.60 -4.36
CA ILE A 164 8.42 1.72 -5.30
C ILE A 164 9.48 1.64 -6.41
N HIS A 165 10.75 1.38 -6.05
CA HIS A 165 11.81 1.14 -7.04
C HIS A 165 11.44 -0.02 -7.96
N ALA A 166 11.10 -1.19 -7.41
CA ALA A 166 10.77 -2.37 -8.21
C ALA A 166 9.59 -2.14 -9.16
N LEU A 167 8.61 -1.32 -8.77
CA LEU A 167 7.51 -0.91 -9.64
C LEU A 167 8.00 0.01 -10.75
N THR A 168 8.71 1.08 -10.41
CA THR A 168 9.15 2.10 -11.38
C THR A 168 10.28 1.62 -12.30
N ASP A 169 10.99 0.55 -11.94
CA ASP A 169 12.03 -0.10 -12.77
C ASP A 169 11.46 -1.00 -13.88
N GLN A 170 10.14 -1.20 -13.91
CA GLN A 170 9.50 -2.05 -14.93
C GLN A 170 9.41 -1.36 -16.30
N THR A 171 9.09 -0.07 -16.31
CA THR A 171 8.87 0.78 -17.48
C THR A 171 8.72 2.22 -17.04
N VAL A 172 8.37 3.14 -17.93
CA VAL A 172 8.07 4.54 -17.59
C VAL A 172 6.76 4.60 -16.80
N TYR A 173 6.81 5.23 -15.62
CA TYR A 173 5.68 5.44 -14.74
C TYR A 173 5.29 6.91 -14.66
N GLU A 174 4.00 7.17 -14.58
CA GLU A 174 3.43 8.45 -14.19
C GLU A 174 3.07 8.45 -12.71
N LEU A 175 3.16 9.63 -12.06
CA LEU A 175 2.71 9.87 -10.69
C LEU A 175 1.49 10.77 -10.71
N ARG A 176 0.54 10.47 -9.84
CA ARG A 176 -0.55 11.38 -9.44
C ARG A 176 -0.51 11.59 -7.93
N VAL A 177 -0.63 12.85 -7.52
CA VAL A 177 -0.76 13.27 -6.11
C VAL A 177 -2.11 13.96 -5.96
N ASP A 178 -3.01 13.34 -5.21
CA ASP A 178 -4.30 13.95 -4.84
C ASP A 178 -4.19 14.54 -3.43
N LEU A 179 -4.65 15.78 -3.29
CA LEU A 179 -4.56 16.58 -2.08
C LEU A 179 -5.94 17.09 -1.68
N ALA A 180 -6.24 17.13 -0.37
CA ALA A 180 -7.44 17.77 0.15
C ALA A 180 -7.14 18.57 1.43
N ASP A 181 -7.85 19.71 1.59
CA ASP A 181 -7.84 20.51 2.80
C ASP A 181 -9.02 20.15 3.75
N PHE A 182 -9.06 20.77 4.92
CA PHE A 182 -10.15 20.60 5.88
C PHE A 182 -11.45 21.34 5.49
N SER A 183 -11.40 22.22 4.49
CA SER A 183 -12.57 22.91 3.93
C SER A 183 -13.24 22.13 2.79
N GLY A 184 -12.72 20.95 2.45
CA GLY A 184 -13.26 20.09 1.39
C GLY A 184 -12.75 20.42 -0.02
N ASN A 185 -11.85 21.41 -0.17
CA ASN A 185 -11.23 21.68 -1.46
C ASN A 185 -10.26 20.55 -1.82
N ARG A 186 -10.19 20.25 -3.12
CA ARG A 186 -9.31 19.21 -3.67
C ARG A 186 -8.45 19.78 -4.80
N ARG A 187 -7.21 19.34 -4.87
CA ARG A 187 -6.25 19.66 -5.94
C ARG A 187 -5.49 18.40 -6.31
N SER A 188 -4.92 18.40 -7.51
CA SER A 188 -4.04 17.32 -7.95
C SER A 188 -2.80 17.86 -8.64
N ALA A 189 -1.71 17.13 -8.48
CA ALA A 189 -0.49 17.27 -9.26
C ALA A 189 -0.22 15.96 -9.99
N LYS A 190 0.16 16.03 -11.27
CA LYS A 190 0.54 14.88 -12.08
C LYS A 190 1.92 15.09 -12.65
N TYR A 191 2.67 14.01 -12.81
CA TYR A 191 4.00 14.01 -13.41
C TYR A 191 4.06 12.88 -14.43
N SER A 192 4.46 13.17 -15.66
CA SER A 192 4.53 12.18 -16.74
C SER A 192 5.72 11.23 -16.61
N LEU A 193 6.68 11.58 -15.77
CA LEU A 193 7.81 10.74 -15.37
C LEU A 193 7.90 10.71 -13.85
N PHE A 194 7.96 9.52 -13.29
CA PHE A 194 8.30 9.27 -11.88
C PHE A 194 9.12 8.00 -11.78
N TYR A 195 10.34 8.11 -11.29
CA TYR A 195 11.24 7.00 -11.09
C TYR A 195 12.01 7.16 -9.78
N VAL A 196 12.12 6.09 -9.03
CA VAL A 196 12.90 6.03 -7.80
C VAL A 196 14.04 5.02 -8.02
N HIS A 197 15.27 5.49 -7.93
CA HIS A 197 16.45 4.63 -8.07
C HIS A 197 16.54 3.59 -6.95
N ASN A 198 17.46 2.64 -7.08
CA ASN A 198 17.66 1.58 -6.12
C ASN A 198 18.31 2.08 -4.80
N ARG A 199 18.45 1.16 -3.86
CA ARG A 199 19.05 1.40 -2.54
C ARG A 199 20.49 1.92 -2.60
N ASP A 200 21.29 1.46 -3.57
CA ASP A 200 22.68 1.85 -3.74
C ASP A 200 22.82 3.30 -4.22
N ALA A 201 21.84 3.78 -4.97
CA ALA A 201 21.70 5.19 -5.35
C ALA A 201 20.94 6.02 -4.30
N PHE A 202 20.72 5.47 -3.09
CA PHE A 202 19.98 6.11 -2.00
C PHE A 202 18.58 6.56 -2.40
N TYR A 203 17.89 5.77 -3.25
CA TYR A 203 16.54 6.05 -3.74
C TYR A 203 16.39 7.44 -4.35
N LEU A 204 17.37 7.87 -5.14
CA LEU A 204 17.35 9.14 -5.86
C LEU A 204 16.06 9.25 -6.69
N LEU A 205 15.43 10.42 -6.64
CA LEU A 205 14.18 10.71 -7.34
C LEU A 205 14.47 11.27 -8.74
N GLU A 206 13.77 10.73 -9.74
CA GLU A 206 13.57 11.39 -11.03
C GLU A 206 12.08 11.70 -11.22
N VAL A 207 11.76 12.96 -11.43
CA VAL A 207 10.38 13.43 -11.64
C VAL A 207 10.36 14.57 -12.63
N ASP A 208 9.42 14.51 -13.61
CA ASP A 208 9.29 15.52 -14.65
C ASP A 208 7.87 15.56 -15.25
N GLY A 209 7.59 16.56 -16.08
CA GLY A 209 6.36 16.68 -16.84
C GLY A 209 5.15 17.01 -15.99
N TYR A 210 5.29 18.02 -15.10
CA TYR A 210 4.21 18.51 -14.24
C TYR A 210 2.98 18.95 -15.01
N SER A 211 1.80 18.59 -14.50
CA SER A 211 0.50 19.15 -14.84
C SER A 211 -0.45 19.06 -13.64
N GLY A 212 -1.56 19.80 -13.65
CA GLY A 212 -2.57 19.70 -12.60
C GLY A 212 -2.97 21.04 -12.00
N THR A 213 -3.66 21.01 -10.85
CA THR A 213 -4.30 22.18 -10.23
C THR A 213 -3.67 22.58 -8.88
N ALA A 214 -2.74 21.78 -8.36
CA ALA A 214 -2.12 22.01 -7.04
C ALA A 214 -0.92 22.98 -7.08
N GLY A 215 -0.41 23.32 -8.26
CA GLY A 215 0.92 23.88 -8.42
C GLY A 215 2.03 22.85 -8.20
N ASP A 216 3.22 23.14 -8.67
CA ASP A 216 4.34 22.21 -8.63
C ASP A 216 5.17 22.39 -7.36
N SER A 217 5.06 21.44 -6.45
CA SER A 217 5.88 21.37 -5.24
C SER A 217 6.74 20.10 -5.17
N LEU A 218 6.78 19.26 -6.23
CA LEU A 218 7.62 18.07 -6.23
C LEU A 218 8.83 18.18 -7.16
N SER A 219 8.74 18.85 -8.32
CA SER A 219 9.89 19.03 -9.22
C SER A 219 11.12 19.67 -8.56
N PRO A 220 11.01 20.56 -7.53
CA PRO A 220 12.18 21.03 -6.79
C PRO A 220 12.99 19.93 -6.07
N HIS A 221 12.40 18.74 -5.91
CA HIS A 221 13.03 17.57 -5.30
C HIS A 221 13.66 16.61 -6.33
N ASN A 222 13.55 16.91 -7.63
CA ASN A 222 14.18 16.11 -8.67
C ASN A 222 15.69 16.01 -8.47
N GLY A 223 16.25 14.81 -8.68
CA GLY A 223 17.69 14.53 -8.49
C GLY A 223 18.15 14.49 -7.02
N ARG A 224 17.22 14.44 -6.05
CA ARG A 224 17.57 14.36 -4.63
C ARG A 224 17.49 12.92 -4.12
N LYS A 225 18.39 12.59 -3.20
CA LYS A 225 18.41 11.34 -2.46
C LYS A 225 17.35 11.37 -1.36
N PHE A 226 16.86 10.19 -0.94
CA PHE A 226 15.89 10.11 0.14
C PHE A 226 16.57 10.19 1.51
N SER A 227 16.15 11.17 2.32
CA SER A 227 16.61 11.37 3.70
C SER A 227 15.56 10.97 4.70
N ALA A 228 15.97 10.38 5.82
CA ALA A 228 15.13 10.04 6.96
C ALA A 228 15.85 10.42 8.26
N ARG A 229 15.15 10.35 9.41
CA ARG A 229 15.64 10.87 10.70
C ARG A 229 17.03 10.37 11.16
N ASP A 230 17.43 9.20 10.68
CA ASP A 230 18.72 8.53 11.01
C ASP A 230 19.68 8.47 9.82
N LYS A 231 19.31 9.06 8.68
CA LYS A 231 20.15 9.10 7.48
C LYS A 231 19.93 10.41 6.74
N ASP A 232 20.84 11.32 6.95
CA ASP A 232 20.86 12.63 6.31
C ASP A 232 21.59 12.55 4.98
N LEU A 233 20.91 12.84 3.90
CA LEU A 233 21.39 12.85 2.51
C LEU A 233 20.93 14.11 1.78
N ASP A 234 20.38 15.10 2.52
CA ASP A 234 19.92 16.36 1.96
C ASP A 234 21.10 17.28 1.59
N SER A 235 20.82 18.44 1.05
CA SER A 235 21.83 19.41 0.66
C SER A 235 21.89 20.63 1.60
N TYR A 236 21.29 20.54 2.79
CA TYR A 236 21.27 21.62 3.78
C TYR A 236 22.44 21.44 4.78
N GLY A 237 23.62 21.94 4.40
CA GLY A 237 24.85 21.72 5.14
C GLY A 237 24.93 22.31 6.56
N ALA A 238 23.93 23.09 7.02
CA ALA A 238 23.92 23.69 8.35
C ALA A 238 23.16 22.84 9.39
N ALA A 239 22.19 22.03 8.95
CA ALA A 239 21.34 21.17 9.80
C ALA A 239 20.69 20.09 8.93
N SER A 240 19.94 19.18 9.56
CA SER A 240 19.22 18.13 8.85
C SER A 240 17.76 18.51 8.64
N CYS A 241 17.31 18.56 7.38
CA CYS A 241 15.92 18.81 7.02
C CYS A 241 14.95 17.80 7.65
N THR A 242 15.37 16.54 7.82
CA THR A 242 14.55 15.50 8.43
C THR A 242 14.27 15.77 9.90
N VAL A 243 15.26 16.31 10.61
CA VAL A 243 15.14 16.67 12.04
C VAL A 243 14.32 17.94 12.19
N GLU A 244 14.63 18.96 11.40
CA GLU A 244 13.99 20.27 11.50
C GLU A 244 12.50 20.22 11.14
N TYR A 245 12.15 19.48 10.08
CA TYR A 245 10.76 19.38 9.59
C TYR A 245 10.05 18.07 9.91
N SER A 246 10.66 17.24 10.76
CA SER A 246 10.06 16.02 11.33
C SER A 246 9.40 15.10 10.29
N GLY A 247 10.05 14.93 9.15
CA GLY A 247 9.59 14.09 8.05
C GLY A 247 10.70 13.22 7.49
N ALA A 248 10.41 12.56 6.39
CA ALA A 248 11.39 11.88 5.54
C ALA A 248 10.97 12.07 4.08
N TRP A 249 11.88 12.54 3.26
CA TRP A 249 11.58 12.98 1.90
C TRP A 249 12.84 13.06 1.05
N TRP A 250 12.68 13.39 -0.22
CA TRP A 250 13.77 13.79 -1.12
C TRP A 250 14.16 15.25 -0.89
N TYR A 251 14.67 15.55 0.30
CA TYR A 251 14.99 16.92 0.68
C TYR A 251 16.15 17.51 -0.13
N ALA A 252 16.02 18.80 -0.44
CA ALA A 252 17.09 19.68 -0.92
C ALA A 252 17.63 20.51 0.27
N ALA A 253 17.51 21.84 0.25
CA ALA A 253 17.78 22.73 1.38
C ALA A 253 16.55 23.63 1.66
N CYS A 254 15.39 23.21 2.10
CA CYS A 254 14.98 21.85 2.41
C CYS A 254 13.88 21.35 1.45
N HIS A 255 12.64 21.96 1.43
CA HIS A 255 11.55 21.37 0.65
C HIS A 255 10.52 22.38 0.11
N ALA A 256 9.82 21.97 -0.95
CA ALA A 256 8.60 22.61 -1.40
C ALA A 256 7.36 21.74 -1.10
N SER A 257 7.55 20.44 -0.89
CA SER A 257 6.53 19.53 -0.36
C SER A 257 7.11 18.66 0.75
N ASN A 258 6.29 18.33 1.77
CA ASN A 258 6.65 17.49 2.92
C ASN A 258 5.47 16.57 3.28
N LEU A 259 5.08 15.69 2.34
CA LEU A 259 3.86 14.89 2.52
C LEU A 259 4.00 13.81 3.60
N ASN A 260 5.22 13.52 4.05
CA ASN A 260 5.54 12.63 5.17
C ASN A 260 5.82 13.40 6.49
N GLY A 261 5.49 14.69 6.55
CA GLY A 261 5.60 15.51 7.76
C GLY A 261 4.57 15.18 8.84
N LYS A 262 4.58 15.96 9.93
CA LYS A 262 3.61 15.85 11.03
C LYS A 262 2.20 16.09 10.53
N TYR A 263 1.25 15.30 11.03
CA TYR A 263 -0.16 15.57 10.79
C TYR A 263 -0.67 16.61 11.79
N LEU A 264 -0.76 17.87 11.36
CA LEU A 264 -1.09 19.03 12.21
C LEU A 264 -2.52 19.55 12.01
N ALA A 265 -3.32 18.86 11.18
CA ALA A 265 -4.75 19.08 10.99
C ALA A 265 -5.13 20.54 10.65
N GLY A 266 -4.65 21.05 9.54
CA GLY A 266 -4.99 22.39 9.03
C GLY A 266 -3.96 23.46 9.40
N ASN A 267 -4.41 24.66 9.75
CA ASN A 267 -3.52 25.78 10.10
C ASN A 267 -2.71 25.48 11.38
N HIS A 268 -1.41 25.78 11.34
CA HIS A 268 -0.51 25.61 12.47
C HIS A 268 0.53 26.72 12.56
N THR A 269 1.09 26.94 13.77
CA THR A 269 2.04 28.03 14.05
C THR A 269 3.48 27.65 13.76
N SER A 270 3.83 26.36 13.82
CA SER A 270 5.16 25.87 13.44
C SER A 270 5.40 26.10 11.94
N TYR A 271 6.67 26.18 11.56
CA TYR A 271 7.04 26.47 10.17
C TYR A 271 7.40 25.17 9.43
N ALA A 272 6.67 24.89 8.36
CA ALA A 272 7.02 23.89 7.33
C ALA A 272 7.14 22.43 7.79
N ASP A 273 6.77 22.06 9.03
CA ASP A 273 6.89 20.70 9.57
C ASP A 273 5.63 19.83 9.42
N GLY A 274 4.57 20.41 8.83
CA GLY A 274 3.32 19.73 8.53
C GLY A 274 3.33 18.89 7.25
N VAL A 275 2.17 18.31 6.92
CA VAL A 275 1.90 17.71 5.60
C VAL A 275 1.68 18.84 4.60
N ASN A 276 2.78 19.39 4.07
CA ASN A 276 2.76 20.62 3.31
C ASN A 276 2.84 20.40 1.79
N TRP A 277 2.15 21.28 1.05
CA TRP A 277 2.29 21.50 -0.39
C TRP A 277 2.35 22.99 -0.64
N ARG A 278 3.57 23.55 -0.78
CA ARG A 278 3.86 24.99 -0.77
C ARG A 278 3.04 25.78 -1.77
N THR A 279 2.96 25.29 -3.00
CA THR A 279 2.32 26.03 -4.11
C THR A 279 0.80 26.09 -4.00
N TRP A 280 0.18 25.34 -3.07
CA TRP A 280 -1.26 25.43 -2.80
C TRP A 280 -1.56 26.19 -1.49
N LEU A 281 -1.14 25.67 -0.34
CA LEU A 281 -1.53 26.21 0.97
C LEU A 281 -0.35 26.69 1.82
N GLY A 282 0.86 26.74 1.25
CA GLY A 282 2.06 27.24 1.95
C GLY A 282 2.61 26.30 3.01
N TYR A 283 3.36 26.87 3.95
CA TYR A 283 4.10 26.12 4.97
C TYR A 283 3.42 26.08 6.35
N HIS A 284 2.35 26.86 6.54
CA HIS A 284 1.61 26.94 7.80
C HIS A 284 0.27 26.21 7.75
N TYR A 285 0.11 25.31 6.76
CA TYR A 285 -1.09 24.51 6.62
C TYR A 285 -0.71 23.03 6.40
N SER A 286 -1.16 22.16 7.29
CA SER A 286 -1.02 20.71 7.16
C SER A 286 -2.28 20.14 6.51
N LEU A 287 -2.11 19.50 5.34
CA LEU A 287 -3.21 18.96 4.54
C LEU A 287 -3.99 17.89 5.31
N LYS A 288 -5.29 17.82 5.05
CA LYS A 288 -6.18 16.78 5.57
C LYS A 288 -5.87 15.42 4.97
N LYS A 289 -5.67 15.40 3.65
CA LYS A 289 -5.48 14.16 2.89
C LYS A 289 -4.43 14.32 1.82
N THR A 290 -3.61 13.30 1.68
CA THR A 290 -2.72 13.11 0.54
C THR A 290 -2.78 11.67 0.06
N VAL A 291 -2.76 11.47 -1.25
CA VAL A 291 -2.61 10.16 -1.87
C VAL A 291 -1.61 10.29 -3.01
N MET A 292 -0.46 9.64 -2.88
CA MET A 292 0.48 9.47 -3.98
C MET A 292 0.24 8.11 -4.62
N MET A 293 0.05 8.09 -5.93
CA MET A 293 -0.21 6.86 -6.68
C MET A 293 0.50 6.87 -8.02
N ILE A 294 0.99 5.71 -8.41
CA ILE A 294 1.77 5.53 -9.63
C ILE A 294 1.14 4.45 -10.52
N ARG A 295 1.35 4.58 -11.82
CA ARG A 295 1.03 3.51 -12.78
C ARG A 295 1.94 3.61 -14.01
N PRO A 296 2.12 2.51 -14.77
CA PRO A 296 2.76 2.56 -16.08
C PRO A 296 2.07 3.55 -17.01
N VAL A 297 2.85 4.35 -17.73
CA VAL A 297 2.31 5.22 -18.78
C VAL A 297 1.63 4.37 -19.83
N ARG A 298 0.35 4.63 -20.08
CA ARG A 298 -0.39 3.91 -21.13
C ARG A 298 0.18 4.32 -22.51
N PRO A 299 0.48 3.37 -23.39
CA PRO A 299 0.80 3.73 -24.78
C PRO A 299 -0.35 4.59 -25.31
N SER A 300 -0.01 5.77 -25.86
CA SER A 300 -0.99 6.57 -26.58
C SER A 300 -1.63 5.66 -27.62
N ARG A 301 -2.96 5.49 -27.56
CA ARG A 301 -3.65 4.88 -28.69
C ARG A 301 -3.40 5.82 -29.86
N VAL A 302 -2.52 5.41 -30.76
CA VAL A 302 -2.41 6.07 -32.05
C VAL A 302 -3.78 5.91 -32.71
N PRO A 303 -4.41 7.03 -33.09
CA PRO A 303 -5.76 6.98 -33.69
C PRO A 303 -5.77 6.19 -35.00
#